data_f38784aa8f644a70a50ef70fd295fae6
#
_entry.id   f38784aa8f644a70a50ef70fd295fae6
#
_cell.length_a   1.000
_cell.length_b   1.000
_cell.length_c   1.000
_cell.angle_alpha   90.00
_cell.angle_beta   90.00
_cell.angle_gamma   90.00
#
_symmetry.space_group_name_H-M   'P 1'
#
loop_
_entity.id
_entity.type
_entity.pdbx_description
1 polymer ?
#
loop_
_entity_poly.entity_id
_entity_poly.type
_entity_poly.pdbx_seq_one_letter_code
_entity_poly.pdbx_strand_id
1 'polypeptide(L)'
;MGGADKNRERALAATGDELTALLHHPDAEVLLALLDNPSLDEAQLCVLLERKSLPGEILEEVARRKPMLKNYRVKRGLAFHPRTPRLVTLRLLRELYLMDVVQLTLLPGIPTELKRSAEDQLISRLPQLPLGQKITLARRGPARLAGALLAEGHAQIIGIVLDNAYLTEAQVLRALSRERLPPGVVRSIAQHRKWSITYNVRLALVRHPSSPLATVLAYLPELTVSDLRELASPGIVPESLRKYLQAEVQRRIRAREKSAPGEDTAGPSAASNED
;
A
#
# COMPACT_ATOMS: atom_id res chain seq x y z
N MET A 1 27.36 -26.16 36.62
CA MET A 1 28.05 -26.30 35.34
C MET A 1 27.74 -27.61 34.59
N GLY A 2 27.40 -28.73 35.23
CA GLY A 2 27.20 -30.01 34.50
C GLY A 2 25.87 -30.26 33.76
N GLY A 3 24.85 -29.45 33.95
CA GLY A 3 23.55 -29.71 33.32
C GLY A 3 23.41 -29.16 31.89
N ALA A 4 23.94 -27.96 31.61
CA ALA A 4 23.91 -27.34 30.29
C ALA A 4 24.76 -28.10 29.27
N ASP A 5 25.98 -28.54 29.68
CA ASP A 5 26.86 -29.33 28.82
C ASP A 5 26.22 -30.67 28.43
N LYS A 6 25.57 -31.34 29.39
CA LYS A 6 24.86 -32.59 29.13
C LYS A 6 23.69 -32.44 28.15
N ASN A 7 22.90 -31.34 28.25
CA ASN A 7 21.81 -31.07 27.33
C ASN A 7 22.34 -30.72 25.94
N ARG A 8 23.47 -30.04 25.84
CA ARG A 8 24.14 -29.74 24.56
C ARG A 8 24.66 -31.00 23.87
N GLU A 9 25.33 -31.88 24.59
CA GLU A 9 25.79 -33.19 24.06
C GLU A 9 24.60 -34.03 23.58
N ARG A 10 23.53 -34.04 24.37
CA ARG A 10 22.28 -34.70 24.01
C ARG A 10 21.66 -34.14 22.74
N ALA A 11 21.65 -32.81 22.56
CA ALA A 11 21.15 -32.17 21.37
C ALA A 11 21.94 -32.53 20.10
N LEU A 12 23.27 -32.67 20.23
CA LEU A 12 24.13 -33.05 19.10
C LEU A 12 23.95 -34.51 18.66
N ALA A 13 23.54 -35.41 19.56
CA ALA A 13 23.43 -36.85 19.31
C ALA A 13 21.98 -37.32 19.12
N ALA A 14 20.97 -36.47 19.39
CA ALA A 14 19.57 -36.82 19.38
C ALA A 14 19.10 -37.24 17.98
N THR A 15 18.19 -38.22 17.92
CA THR A 15 17.57 -38.73 16.69
C THR A 15 16.07 -38.96 16.91
N GLY A 16 15.28 -39.04 15.84
CA GLY A 16 13.87 -39.41 15.88
C GLY A 16 13.02 -38.55 16.81
N ASP A 17 12.28 -39.20 17.72
CA ASP A 17 11.32 -38.52 18.62
C ASP A 17 12.05 -37.63 19.65
N GLU A 18 13.25 -38.00 20.08
CA GLU A 18 14.06 -37.20 21.01
C GLU A 18 14.47 -35.87 20.37
N LEU A 19 14.93 -35.91 19.12
CA LEU A 19 15.28 -34.68 18.37
C LEU A 19 14.03 -33.80 18.20
N THR A 20 12.87 -34.38 17.88
CA THR A 20 11.61 -33.66 17.74
C THR A 20 11.19 -32.99 19.07
N ALA A 21 11.37 -33.68 20.21
CA ALA A 21 11.09 -33.11 21.52
C ALA A 21 12.02 -31.91 21.84
N LEU A 22 13.30 -32.02 21.47
CA LEU A 22 14.29 -30.96 21.69
C LEU A 22 14.07 -29.71 20.83
N LEU A 23 13.35 -29.79 19.70
CA LEU A 23 12.92 -28.60 18.94
C LEU A 23 12.06 -27.63 19.77
N HIS A 24 11.43 -28.12 20.84
CA HIS A 24 10.61 -27.33 21.75
C HIS A 24 11.36 -26.91 23.03
N HIS A 25 12.66 -27.20 23.14
CA HIS A 25 13.45 -26.82 24.31
C HIS A 25 13.49 -25.30 24.51
N PRO A 26 13.37 -24.78 25.74
CA PRO A 26 13.36 -23.35 26.01
C PRO A 26 14.76 -22.69 25.90
N ASP A 27 15.82 -23.46 26.11
CA ASP A 27 17.19 -22.98 26.15
C ASP A 27 17.74 -22.76 24.72
N ALA A 28 18.28 -21.58 24.47
CA ALA A 28 18.86 -21.20 23.19
C ALA A 28 20.14 -21.99 22.87
N GLU A 29 20.96 -22.33 23.88
CA GLU A 29 22.19 -23.09 23.68
C GLU A 29 21.90 -24.51 23.17
N VAL A 30 20.85 -25.14 23.70
CA VAL A 30 20.37 -26.44 23.20
C VAL A 30 19.88 -26.36 21.76
N LEU A 31 19.13 -25.31 21.41
CA LEU A 31 18.67 -25.11 20.06
C LEU A 31 19.81 -24.82 19.08
N LEU A 32 20.84 -24.07 19.51
CA LEU A 32 22.04 -23.84 18.70
C LEU A 32 22.78 -25.14 18.44
N ALA A 33 22.92 -25.98 19.47
CA ALA A 33 23.54 -27.30 19.32
C ALA A 33 22.73 -28.22 18.39
N LEU A 34 21.38 -28.17 18.44
CA LEU A 34 20.53 -28.90 17.50
C LEU A 34 20.79 -28.50 16.04
N LEU A 35 21.13 -27.26 15.75
CA LEU A 35 21.46 -26.84 14.39
C LEU A 35 22.75 -27.51 13.87
N ASP A 36 23.63 -28.02 14.76
CA ASP A 36 24.81 -28.78 14.40
C ASP A 36 24.55 -30.29 14.32
N ASN A 37 23.36 -30.76 14.70
CA ASN A 37 23.03 -32.18 14.66
C ASN A 37 22.87 -32.66 13.19
N PRO A 38 23.62 -33.67 12.75
CA PRO A 38 23.53 -34.19 11.38
C PRO A 38 22.20 -34.85 11.05
N SER A 39 21.43 -35.25 12.06
CA SER A 39 20.10 -35.87 11.90
C SER A 39 19.00 -34.82 11.77
N LEU A 40 19.28 -33.52 11.93
CA LEU A 40 18.29 -32.44 11.77
C LEU A 40 17.95 -32.28 10.30
N ASP A 41 16.73 -32.62 9.95
CA ASP A 41 16.22 -32.48 8.58
C ASP A 41 15.52 -31.13 8.34
N GLU A 42 15.17 -30.89 7.07
CA GLU A 42 14.51 -29.65 6.65
C GLU A 42 13.07 -29.54 7.20
N ALA A 43 12.38 -30.65 7.40
CA ALA A 43 11.01 -30.67 7.93
C ALA A 43 11.03 -30.23 9.41
N GLN A 44 11.96 -30.79 10.18
CA GLN A 44 12.17 -30.44 11.58
C GLN A 44 12.61 -28.97 11.74
N LEU A 45 13.45 -28.48 10.84
CA LEU A 45 13.84 -27.07 10.82
C LEU A 45 12.64 -26.15 10.53
N CYS A 46 11.73 -26.54 9.63
CA CYS A 46 10.49 -25.80 9.40
C CYS A 46 9.61 -25.76 10.66
N VAL A 47 9.48 -26.88 11.37
CA VAL A 47 8.76 -26.95 12.66
C VAL A 47 9.39 -26.01 13.69
N LEU A 48 10.71 -25.98 13.78
CA LEU A 48 11.42 -25.03 14.66
C LEU A 48 11.06 -23.58 14.31
N LEU A 49 11.06 -23.22 13.03
CA LEU A 49 10.75 -21.87 12.54
C LEU A 49 9.27 -21.44 12.73
N GLU A 50 8.36 -22.35 13.04
CA GLU A 50 6.96 -22.01 13.39
C GLU A 50 6.85 -21.42 14.81
N ARG A 51 7.85 -21.62 15.67
CA ARG A 51 7.88 -21.12 17.04
C ARG A 51 8.14 -19.61 17.07
N LYS A 52 7.11 -18.81 17.23
CA LYS A 52 7.21 -17.34 17.27
C LYS A 52 8.08 -16.79 18.40
N SER A 53 8.40 -17.60 19.40
CA SER A 53 9.23 -17.23 20.56
C SER A 53 10.73 -17.41 20.35
N LEU A 54 11.17 -17.92 19.19
CA LEU A 54 12.59 -18.15 18.92
C LEU A 54 13.43 -16.89 19.12
N PRO A 55 14.59 -16.98 19.79
CA PRO A 55 15.57 -15.92 19.85
C PRO A 55 16.09 -15.53 18.46
N GLY A 56 16.40 -14.25 18.27
CA GLY A 56 16.95 -13.73 17.01
C GLY A 56 18.27 -14.42 16.61
N GLU A 57 19.08 -14.80 17.59
CA GLU A 57 20.36 -15.50 17.42
C GLU A 57 20.22 -16.83 16.68
N ILE A 58 19.18 -17.62 17.02
CA ILE A 58 18.87 -18.88 16.32
C ILE A 58 18.53 -18.61 14.85
N LEU A 59 17.72 -17.60 14.61
CA LEU A 59 17.29 -17.21 13.25
C LEU A 59 18.48 -16.70 12.42
N GLU A 60 19.40 -15.96 13.03
CA GLU A 60 20.65 -15.54 12.39
C GLU A 60 21.53 -16.73 12.06
N GLU A 61 21.67 -17.69 12.98
CA GLU A 61 22.49 -18.86 12.76
C GLU A 61 21.94 -19.74 11.63
N VAL A 62 20.63 -19.98 11.61
CA VAL A 62 19.97 -20.65 10.46
C VAL A 62 20.26 -19.91 9.16
N ALA A 63 20.19 -18.57 9.17
CA ALA A 63 20.44 -17.73 8.00
C ALA A 63 21.90 -17.71 7.53
N ARG A 64 22.87 -18.04 8.39
CA ARG A 64 24.29 -18.18 8.04
C ARG A 64 24.58 -19.51 7.35
N ARG A 65 23.81 -20.55 7.64
CA ARG A 65 24.02 -21.92 7.12
C ARG A 65 23.47 -22.08 5.71
N LYS A 66 24.32 -21.85 4.72
CA LYS A 66 23.94 -21.96 3.29
C LYS A 66 23.22 -23.27 2.91
N PRO A 67 23.61 -24.47 3.43
CA PRO A 67 22.90 -25.71 3.12
C PRO A 67 21.43 -25.66 3.52
N MET A 68 21.10 -25.12 4.70
CA MET A 68 19.72 -25.00 5.20
C MET A 68 18.88 -24.06 4.34
N LEU A 69 19.50 -23.00 3.80
CA LEU A 69 18.84 -22.03 2.91
C LEU A 69 18.61 -22.56 1.48
N LYS A 70 19.06 -23.76 1.12
CA LYS A 70 18.70 -24.34 -0.18
C LYS A 70 17.21 -24.66 -0.27
N ASN A 71 16.60 -25.04 0.85
CA ASN A 71 15.16 -25.29 0.89
C ASN A 71 14.37 -24.00 0.94
N TYR A 72 13.42 -23.87 0.00
CA TYR A 72 12.57 -22.68 -0.09
C TYR A 72 11.67 -22.48 1.13
N ARG A 73 11.17 -23.59 1.75
CA ARG A 73 10.31 -23.49 2.95
C ARG A 73 11.06 -22.87 4.12
N VAL A 74 12.33 -23.20 4.29
CA VAL A 74 13.20 -22.60 5.31
C VAL A 74 13.41 -21.11 5.06
N LYS A 75 13.72 -20.71 3.81
CA LYS A 75 13.84 -19.29 3.44
C LYS A 75 12.56 -18.51 3.75
N ARG A 76 11.42 -19.08 3.34
CA ARG A 76 10.10 -18.49 3.60
C ARG A 76 9.81 -18.42 5.11
N GLY A 77 10.04 -19.51 5.86
CA GLY A 77 9.87 -19.54 7.32
C GLY A 77 10.66 -18.43 8.01
N LEU A 78 11.96 -18.30 7.69
CA LEU A 78 12.80 -17.22 8.18
C LEU A 78 12.27 -15.83 7.82
N ALA A 79 11.92 -15.60 6.54
CA ALA A 79 11.48 -14.29 6.09
C ALA A 79 10.17 -13.84 6.76
N PHE A 80 9.30 -14.78 7.12
CA PHE A 80 7.99 -14.53 7.75
C PHE A 80 8.04 -14.54 9.28
N HIS A 81 9.17 -14.95 9.88
CA HIS A 81 9.27 -15.04 11.33
C HIS A 81 9.41 -13.64 11.96
N PRO A 82 8.60 -13.30 12.98
CA PRO A 82 8.50 -11.92 13.51
C PRO A 82 9.81 -11.44 14.19
N ARG A 83 10.65 -12.36 14.66
CA ARG A 83 11.92 -12.03 15.32
C ARG A 83 13.15 -12.18 14.42
N THR A 84 12.97 -12.47 13.14
CA THR A 84 14.10 -12.52 12.20
C THR A 84 14.73 -11.14 12.09
N PRO A 85 16.06 -11.04 12.25
CA PRO A 85 16.74 -9.78 12.07
C PRO A 85 16.49 -9.18 10.70
N ARG A 86 16.23 -7.87 10.68
CA ARG A 86 15.84 -7.13 9.48
C ARG A 86 16.77 -7.37 8.28
N LEU A 87 18.07 -7.36 8.50
CA LEU A 87 19.04 -7.56 7.42
C LEU A 87 18.93 -8.95 6.78
N VAL A 88 18.60 -9.97 7.57
CA VAL A 88 18.35 -11.32 7.07
C VAL A 88 17.10 -11.32 6.17
N THR A 89 16.00 -10.75 6.63
CA THR A 89 14.76 -10.67 5.84
C THR A 89 14.97 -9.88 4.54
N LEU A 90 15.66 -8.73 4.58
CA LEU A 90 15.96 -7.94 3.38
C LEU A 90 16.78 -8.71 2.35
N ARG A 91 17.74 -9.54 2.79
CA ARG A 91 18.50 -10.40 1.90
C ARG A 91 17.62 -11.48 1.27
N LEU A 92 16.78 -12.13 2.07
CA LEU A 92 15.89 -13.20 1.62
C LEU A 92 14.79 -12.72 0.68
N LEU A 93 14.34 -11.46 0.79
CA LEU A 93 13.31 -10.88 -0.10
C LEU A 93 13.59 -11.13 -1.59
N ARG A 94 14.86 -11.07 -2.00
CA ARG A 94 15.26 -11.25 -3.40
C ARG A 94 15.06 -12.68 -3.89
N GLU A 95 15.04 -13.63 -2.98
CA GLU A 95 14.94 -15.06 -3.23
C GLU A 95 13.50 -15.59 -3.07
N LEU A 96 12.58 -14.77 -2.53
CA LEU A 96 11.20 -15.15 -2.35
C LEU A 96 10.40 -15.12 -3.67
N TYR A 97 9.46 -16.05 -3.79
CA TYR A 97 8.47 -16.01 -4.86
C TYR A 97 7.58 -14.78 -4.77
N LEU A 98 7.11 -14.33 -5.92
CA LEU A 98 6.35 -13.10 -6.07
C LEU A 98 5.19 -12.97 -5.06
N MET A 99 4.40 -14.05 -4.92
CA MET A 99 3.23 -14.03 -4.03
C MET A 99 3.60 -14.07 -2.55
N ASP A 100 4.73 -14.68 -2.20
CA ASP A 100 5.22 -14.63 -0.82
C ASP A 100 5.71 -13.23 -0.45
N VAL A 101 6.34 -12.51 -1.37
CA VAL A 101 6.66 -11.08 -1.14
C VAL A 101 5.38 -10.27 -0.94
N VAL A 102 4.33 -10.51 -1.74
CA VAL A 102 3.02 -9.85 -1.52
C VAL A 102 2.46 -10.16 -0.13
N GLN A 103 2.43 -11.44 0.24
CA GLN A 103 1.95 -11.86 1.58
C GLN A 103 2.74 -11.19 2.70
N LEU A 104 4.07 -11.11 2.56
CA LEU A 104 4.92 -10.46 3.54
C LEU A 104 4.53 -8.98 3.73
N THR A 105 4.21 -8.24 2.66
CA THR A 105 3.77 -6.84 2.76
C THR A 105 2.44 -6.65 3.48
N LEU A 106 1.64 -7.70 3.56
CA LEU A 106 0.30 -7.70 4.18
C LEU A 106 0.30 -8.24 5.62
N LEU A 107 1.44 -8.72 6.12
CA LEU A 107 1.54 -9.21 7.49
C LEU A 107 1.29 -8.08 8.51
N PRO A 108 0.46 -8.34 9.54
CA PRO A 108 0.33 -7.40 10.64
C PRO A 108 1.66 -7.27 11.40
N GLY A 109 2.01 -6.04 11.80
CA GLY A 109 3.21 -5.76 12.59
C GLY A 109 4.54 -5.77 11.82
N ILE A 110 4.53 -5.93 10.49
CA ILE A 110 5.76 -5.82 9.70
C ILE A 110 6.34 -4.39 9.83
N PRO A 111 7.66 -4.24 10.07
CA PRO A 111 8.31 -2.94 10.08
C PRO A 111 8.09 -2.17 8.77
N THR A 112 7.75 -0.87 8.87
CA THR A 112 7.41 -0.02 7.71
C THR A 112 8.50 -0.02 6.64
N GLU A 113 9.76 -0.03 7.02
CA GLU A 113 10.88 -0.03 6.08
C GLU A 113 11.02 -1.36 5.33
N LEU A 114 10.77 -2.49 6.03
CA LEU A 114 10.78 -3.81 5.41
C LEU A 114 9.62 -3.94 4.42
N LYS A 115 8.42 -3.48 4.81
CA LYS A 115 7.26 -3.41 3.94
C LYS A 115 7.56 -2.58 2.69
N ARG A 116 8.15 -1.38 2.87
CA ARG A 116 8.53 -0.50 1.75
C ARG A 116 9.52 -1.17 0.81
N SER A 117 10.57 -1.81 1.35
CA SER A 117 11.57 -2.53 0.55
C SER A 117 10.95 -3.68 -0.25
N ALA A 118 10.02 -4.43 0.36
CA ALA A 118 9.29 -5.50 -0.32
C ALA A 118 8.38 -4.95 -1.45
N GLU A 119 7.67 -3.85 -1.21
CA GLU A 119 6.85 -3.17 -2.22
C GLU A 119 7.71 -2.62 -3.37
N ASP A 120 8.86 -2.01 -3.08
CA ASP A 120 9.79 -1.50 -4.10
C ASP A 120 10.32 -2.63 -4.98
N GLN A 121 10.62 -3.79 -4.37
CA GLN A 121 11.03 -4.98 -5.11
C GLN A 121 9.90 -5.52 -6.01
N LEU A 122 8.66 -5.56 -5.54
CA LEU A 122 7.52 -5.95 -6.36
C LEU A 122 7.35 -5.00 -7.55
N ILE A 123 7.43 -3.69 -7.31
CA ILE A 123 7.29 -2.65 -8.34
C ILE A 123 8.42 -2.77 -9.38
N SER A 124 9.66 -3.01 -8.95
CA SER A 124 10.80 -3.17 -9.87
C SER A 124 10.68 -4.39 -10.80
N ARG A 125 9.96 -5.43 -10.37
CA ARG A 125 9.70 -6.62 -11.18
C ARG A 125 8.56 -6.45 -12.19
N LEU A 126 7.64 -5.47 -11.99
CA LEU A 126 6.44 -5.29 -12.81
C LEU A 126 6.70 -5.30 -14.33
N PRO A 127 7.71 -4.59 -14.87
CA PRO A 127 7.91 -4.54 -16.33
C PRO A 127 8.14 -5.91 -16.98
N GLN A 128 8.70 -6.86 -16.22
CA GLN A 128 9.08 -8.19 -16.72
C GLN A 128 7.99 -9.26 -16.47
N LEU A 129 6.93 -8.92 -15.72
CA LEU A 129 5.91 -9.88 -15.37
C LEU A 129 4.92 -10.13 -16.51
N PRO A 130 4.53 -11.40 -16.75
CA PRO A 130 3.45 -11.72 -17.67
C PRO A 130 2.11 -11.18 -17.17
N LEU A 131 1.19 -10.91 -18.11
CA LEU A 131 -0.11 -10.28 -17.83
C LEU A 131 -0.92 -11.01 -16.74
N GLY A 132 -0.94 -12.34 -16.73
CA GLY A 132 -1.67 -13.11 -15.72
C GLY A 132 -1.17 -12.86 -14.29
N GLN A 133 0.15 -12.70 -14.12
CA GLN A 133 0.71 -12.33 -12.81
C GLN A 133 0.36 -10.88 -12.43
N LYS A 134 0.40 -9.95 -13.38
CA LYS A 134 -0.03 -8.56 -13.15
C LYS A 134 -1.50 -8.49 -12.73
N ILE A 135 -2.38 -9.28 -13.35
CA ILE A 135 -3.79 -9.40 -12.95
C ILE A 135 -3.93 -9.89 -11.50
N THR A 136 -3.15 -10.90 -11.12
CA THR A 136 -3.16 -11.42 -9.74
C THR A 136 -2.69 -10.36 -8.75
N LEU A 137 -1.62 -9.63 -9.09
CA LEU A 137 -1.11 -8.52 -8.30
C LEU A 137 -2.10 -7.35 -8.22
N ALA A 138 -2.81 -7.06 -9.30
CA ALA A 138 -3.83 -6.04 -9.34
C ALA A 138 -4.98 -6.30 -8.35
N ARG A 139 -5.35 -7.57 -8.18
CA ARG A 139 -6.41 -7.97 -7.23
C ARG A 139 -5.95 -7.98 -5.77
N ARG A 140 -4.73 -8.42 -5.49
CA ARG A 140 -4.26 -8.79 -4.14
C ARG A 140 -3.07 -7.97 -3.65
N GLY A 141 -2.49 -7.17 -4.50
CA GLY A 141 -1.29 -6.39 -4.19
C GLY A 141 -1.57 -5.25 -3.20
N PRO A 142 -0.55 -4.84 -2.43
CA PRO A 142 -0.65 -3.72 -1.51
C PRO A 142 -0.86 -2.38 -2.25
N ALA A 143 -1.26 -1.34 -1.51
CA ALA A 143 -1.66 -0.04 -2.06
C ALA A 143 -0.64 0.57 -3.05
N ARG A 144 0.65 0.56 -2.71
CA ARG A 144 1.70 1.13 -3.58
C ARG A 144 1.86 0.37 -4.90
N LEU A 145 1.77 -0.97 -4.84
CA LEU A 145 1.83 -1.82 -6.02
C LEU A 145 0.60 -1.62 -6.91
N ALA A 146 -0.60 -1.55 -6.32
CA ALA A 146 -1.83 -1.23 -7.03
C ALA A 146 -1.74 0.15 -7.73
N GLY A 147 -1.22 1.17 -7.03
CA GLY A 147 -0.97 2.49 -7.61
C GLY A 147 0.03 2.48 -8.77
N ALA A 148 1.08 1.66 -8.69
CA ALA A 148 2.06 1.48 -9.76
C ALA A 148 1.43 0.82 -11.01
N LEU A 149 0.61 -0.23 -10.81
CA LEU A 149 -0.13 -0.91 -11.88
C LEU A 149 -1.18 0.02 -12.52
N LEU A 150 -1.85 0.86 -11.73
CA LEU A 150 -2.76 1.87 -12.24
C LEU A 150 -2.05 2.87 -13.17
N ALA A 151 -0.86 3.31 -12.74
CA ALA A 151 -0.05 4.26 -13.49
C ALA A 151 0.59 3.65 -14.76
N GLU A 152 0.82 2.32 -14.80
CA GLU A 152 1.22 1.59 -16.01
C GLU A 152 0.12 1.65 -17.09
N GLY A 153 -1.14 1.64 -16.68
CA GLY A 153 -2.27 1.92 -17.55
C GLY A 153 -2.65 0.81 -18.53
N HIS A 154 -2.33 -0.45 -18.23
CA HIS A 154 -2.71 -1.57 -19.10
C HIS A 154 -4.23 -1.77 -19.10
N ALA A 155 -4.88 -1.70 -20.27
CA ALA A 155 -6.34 -1.68 -20.41
C ALA A 155 -7.08 -2.81 -19.66
N GLN A 156 -6.55 -4.03 -19.68
CA GLN A 156 -7.15 -5.19 -19.00
C GLN A 156 -6.95 -5.19 -17.48
N ILE A 157 -6.10 -4.33 -16.95
CA ILE A 157 -5.74 -4.29 -15.53
C ILE A 157 -6.41 -3.14 -14.81
N ILE A 158 -6.66 -2.02 -15.48
CA ILE A 158 -7.15 -0.76 -14.87
C ILE A 158 -8.38 -1.02 -13.99
N GLY A 159 -9.43 -1.65 -14.54
CA GLY A 159 -10.66 -1.93 -13.78
C GLY A 159 -10.41 -2.79 -12.53
N ILE A 160 -9.55 -3.83 -12.68
CA ILE A 160 -9.20 -4.72 -11.57
C ILE A 160 -8.45 -3.98 -10.46
N VAL A 161 -7.55 -3.06 -10.82
CA VAL A 161 -6.82 -2.23 -9.87
C VAL A 161 -7.76 -1.27 -9.15
N LEU A 162 -8.69 -0.64 -9.87
CA LEU A 162 -9.65 0.31 -9.27
C LEU A 162 -10.58 -0.36 -8.24
N ASP A 163 -10.85 -1.67 -8.42
CA ASP A 163 -11.61 -2.50 -7.47
C ASP A 163 -10.75 -3.12 -6.36
N ASN A 164 -9.42 -2.92 -6.37
CA ASN A 164 -8.54 -3.47 -5.34
C ASN A 164 -8.86 -2.89 -3.96
N ALA A 165 -9.09 -3.78 -2.96
CA ALA A 165 -9.46 -3.39 -1.60
C ALA A 165 -8.37 -2.57 -0.89
N TYR A 166 -7.10 -2.75 -1.26
CA TYR A 166 -5.97 -2.01 -0.68
C TYR A 166 -5.65 -0.70 -1.40
N LEU A 167 -6.28 -0.43 -2.57
CA LEU A 167 -6.05 0.82 -3.28
C LEU A 167 -6.61 1.99 -2.47
N THR A 168 -5.76 2.97 -2.19
CA THR A 168 -6.11 4.17 -1.42
C THR A 168 -6.29 5.39 -2.33
N GLU A 169 -7.05 6.36 -1.84
CA GLU A 169 -7.22 7.66 -2.50
C GLU A 169 -5.86 8.31 -2.82
N ALA A 170 -4.92 8.27 -1.87
CA ALA A 170 -3.57 8.81 -2.07
C ALA A 170 -2.84 8.19 -3.28
N GLN A 171 -3.05 6.90 -3.56
CA GLN A 171 -2.45 6.25 -4.72
C GLN A 171 -3.15 6.65 -6.04
N VAL A 172 -4.46 6.83 -6.02
CA VAL A 172 -5.23 7.34 -7.17
C VAL A 172 -4.81 8.78 -7.49
N LEU A 173 -4.72 9.65 -6.48
CA LEU A 173 -4.25 11.03 -6.64
C LEU A 173 -2.82 11.09 -7.16
N ARG A 174 -1.93 10.23 -6.65
CA ARG A 174 -0.56 10.10 -7.15
C ARG A 174 -0.51 9.63 -8.60
N ALA A 175 -1.41 8.77 -9.04
CA ALA A 175 -1.51 8.39 -10.44
C ALA A 175 -1.97 9.58 -11.28
N LEU A 176 -3.01 10.29 -10.86
CA LEU A 176 -3.54 11.48 -11.53
C LEU A 176 -2.58 12.68 -11.55
N SER A 177 -1.61 12.75 -10.65
CA SER A 177 -0.58 13.81 -10.68
C SER A 177 0.47 13.63 -11.79
N ARG A 178 0.43 12.51 -12.53
CA ARG A 178 1.35 12.26 -13.65
C ARG A 178 0.80 12.88 -14.94
N GLU A 179 1.48 13.86 -15.49
CA GLU A 179 1.08 14.50 -16.75
C GLU A 179 0.88 13.53 -17.92
N ARG A 180 1.71 12.47 -17.98
CA ARG A 180 1.69 11.44 -19.03
C ARG A 180 0.91 10.18 -18.64
N LEU A 181 -0.16 10.33 -17.86
CA LEU A 181 -1.04 9.20 -17.56
C LEU A 181 -1.85 8.82 -18.81
N PRO A 182 -1.96 7.54 -19.19
CA PRO A 182 -2.77 7.13 -20.33
C PRO A 182 -4.22 7.61 -20.22
N PRO A 183 -4.81 8.20 -21.25
CA PRO A 183 -6.19 8.74 -21.19
C PRO A 183 -7.25 7.71 -20.79
N GLY A 184 -7.00 6.41 -21.08
CA GLY A 184 -7.85 5.31 -20.66
C GLY A 184 -7.93 5.17 -19.13
N VAL A 185 -6.82 5.44 -18.41
CA VAL A 185 -6.81 5.41 -16.93
C VAL A 185 -7.65 6.55 -16.37
N VAL A 186 -7.46 7.78 -16.89
CA VAL A 186 -8.23 8.96 -16.47
C VAL A 186 -9.72 8.72 -16.66
N ARG A 187 -10.12 8.20 -17.82
CA ARG A 187 -11.52 7.87 -18.11
C ARG A 187 -12.07 6.79 -17.17
N SER A 188 -11.30 5.73 -16.93
CA SER A 188 -11.72 4.64 -16.03
C SER A 188 -11.89 5.10 -14.59
N ILE A 189 -11.00 5.97 -14.09
CA ILE A 189 -11.14 6.58 -12.76
C ILE A 189 -12.40 7.43 -12.69
N ALA A 190 -12.64 8.26 -13.70
CA ALA A 190 -13.81 9.15 -13.77
C ALA A 190 -15.14 8.39 -13.83
N GLN A 191 -15.15 7.19 -14.39
CA GLN A 191 -16.36 6.34 -14.50
C GLN A 191 -16.50 5.33 -13.37
N HIS A 192 -15.49 5.19 -12.48
CA HIS A 192 -15.50 4.19 -11.44
C HIS A 192 -16.42 4.59 -10.28
N ARG A 193 -17.35 3.71 -9.89
CA ARG A 193 -18.39 3.96 -8.86
C ARG A 193 -17.87 4.53 -7.53
N LYS A 194 -16.69 4.08 -7.07
CA LYS A 194 -16.07 4.53 -5.82
C LYS A 194 -15.29 5.83 -6.00
N TRP A 195 -14.47 5.91 -7.07
CA TRP A 195 -13.51 7.00 -7.22
C TRP A 195 -14.13 8.26 -7.84
N SER A 196 -15.16 8.11 -8.68
CA SER A 196 -15.87 9.23 -9.28
C SER A 196 -16.64 10.09 -8.27
N ILE A 197 -16.99 9.55 -7.10
CA ILE A 197 -17.69 10.28 -6.04
C ILE A 197 -16.75 10.89 -5.00
N THR A 198 -15.45 10.54 -5.03
CA THR A 198 -14.45 11.05 -4.07
C THR A 198 -14.06 12.48 -4.44
N TYR A 199 -14.26 13.43 -3.54
CA TYR A 199 -14.08 14.86 -3.80
C TYR A 199 -12.70 15.21 -4.37
N ASN A 200 -11.62 14.80 -3.68
CA ASN A 200 -10.24 15.11 -4.13
C ASN A 200 -9.91 14.46 -5.48
N VAL A 201 -10.49 13.30 -5.77
CA VAL A 201 -10.31 12.62 -7.06
C VAL A 201 -11.02 13.41 -8.16
N ARG A 202 -12.24 13.93 -7.94
CA ARG A 202 -12.92 14.84 -8.87
C ARG A 202 -12.11 16.10 -9.15
N LEU A 203 -11.58 16.72 -8.09
CA LEU A 203 -10.74 17.90 -8.19
C LEU A 203 -9.46 17.61 -9.02
N ALA A 204 -8.81 16.49 -8.77
CA ALA A 204 -7.64 16.05 -9.53
C ALA A 204 -7.98 15.74 -11.00
N LEU A 205 -9.14 15.12 -11.26
CA LEU A 205 -9.64 14.88 -12.62
C LEU A 205 -9.90 16.18 -13.38
N VAL A 206 -10.48 17.19 -12.74
CA VAL A 206 -10.71 18.51 -13.38
C VAL A 206 -9.39 19.20 -13.75
N ARG A 207 -8.34 19.02 -12.93
CA ARG A 207 -6.99 19.56 -13.21
C ARG A 207 -6.25 18.79 -14.31
N HIS A 208 -6.59 17.52 -14.53
CA HIS A 208 -5.82 16.65 -15.41
C HIS A 208 -6.04 16.96 -16.90
N PRO A 209 -4.99 17.19 -17.69
CA PRO A 209 -5.11 17.63 -19.08
C PRO A 209 -5.82 16.64 -20.01
N SER A 210 -5.74 15.34 -19.69
CA SER A 210 -6.41 14.28 -20.48
C SER A 210 -7.86 14.00 -20.06
N SER A 211 -8.44 14.78 -19.15
CA SER A 211 -9.82 14.57 -18.73
C SER A 211 -10.80 15.00 -19.83
N PRO A 212 -11.81 14.16 -20.16
CA PRO A 212 -12.84 14.55 -21.11
C PRO A 212 -13.63 15.78 -20.63
N LEU A 213 -13.84 16.76 -21.50
CA LEU A 213 -14.54 18.00 -21.16
C LEU A 213 -15.92 17.73 -20.54
N ALA A 214 -16.65 16.77 -21.08
CA ALA A 214 -17.98 16.40 -20.55
C ALA A 214 -17.91 15.95 -19.09
N THR A 215 -16.89 15.17 -18.73
CA THR A 215 -16.64 14.71 -17.34
C THR A 215 -16.31 15.90 -16.43
N VAL A 216 -15.46 16.80 -16.90
CA VAL A 216 -15.09 18.01 -16.16
C VAL A 216 -16.31 18.85 -15.88
N LEU A 217 -17.13 19.15 -16.91
CA LEU A 217 -18.35 19.95 -16.77
C LEU A 217 -19.36 19.31 -15.80
N ALA A 218 -19.48 17.97 -15.80
CA ALA A 218 -20.34 17.26 -14.87
C ALA A 218 -19.90 17.40 -13.40
N TYR A 219 -18.60 17.59 -13.15
CA TYR A 219 -18.07 17.75 -11.78
C TYR A 219 -18.09 19.18 -11.23
N LEU A 220 -18.18 20.20 -12.11
CA LEU A 220 -18.17 21.60 -11.66
C LEU A 220 -19.24 21.92 -10.62
N PRO A 221 -20.50 21.43 -10.73
CA PRO A 221 -21.52 21.71 -9.72
C PRO A 221 -21.17 21.22 -8.32
N GLU A 222 -20.32 20.22 -8.21
CA GLU A 222 -19.99 19.55 -6.97
C GLU A 222 -18.72 20.08 -6.29
N LEU A 223 -17.96 20.96 -6.96
CA LEU A 223 -16.75 21.58 -6.40
C LEU A 223 -17.12 22.83 -5.58
N THR A 224 -16.30 23.17 -4.60
CA THR A 224 -16.46 24.39 -3.82
C THR A 224 -16.15 25.65 -4.66
N VAL A 225 -16.69 26.78 -4.27
CA VAL A 225 -16.39 28.06 -4.94
C VAL A 225 -14.91 28.43 -4.79
N SER A 226 -14.28 28.07 -3.68
CA SER A 226 -12.85 28.26 -3.45
C SER A 226 -12.00 27.49 -4.46
N ASP A 227 -12.32 26.18 -4.64
CA ASP A 227 -11.57 25.34 -5.58
C ASP A 227 -11.81 25.76 -7.03
N LEU A 228 -13.04 26.17 -7.38
CA LEU A 228 -13.33 26.71 -8.71
C LEU A 228 -12.54 27.98 -9.01
N ARG A 229 -12.35 28.88 -8.03
CA ARG A 229 -11.51 30.08 -8.18
C ARG A 229 -10.04 29.72 -8.36
N GLU A 230 -9.53 28.77 -7.55
CA GLU A 230 -8.16 28.29 -7.68
C GLU A 230 -7.93 27.67 -9.07
N LEU A 231 -8.85 26.81 -9.53
CA LEU A 231 -8.79 26.18 -10.86
C LEU A 231 -8.86 27.21 -12.01
N ALA A 232 -9.60 28.31 -11.83
CA ALA A 232 -9.69 29.37 -12.81
C ALA A 232 -8.42 30.25 -12.90
N SER A 233 -7.44 30.05 -12.01
CA SER A 233 -6.17 30.78 -12.04
C SER A 233 -5.34 30.40 -13.28
N PRO A 234 -4.53 31.33 -13.81
CA PRO A 234 -3.69 31.08 -14.98
C PRO A 234 -2.74 29.90 -14.79
N GLY A 235 -2.63 29.05 -15.79
CA GLY A 235 -1.68 27.92 -15.80
C GLY A 235 -2.12 26.62 -15.12
N ILE A 236 -3.28 26.61 -14.43
CA ILE A 236 -3.76 25.40 -13.74
C ILE A 236 -4.56 24.49 -14.67
N VAL A 237 -5.40 25.07 -15.52
CA VAL A 237 -6.21 24.34 -16.50
C VAL A 237 -6.09 24.99 -17.89
N PRO A 238 -6.42 24.26 -18.99
CA PRO A 238 -6.45 24.84 -20.32
C PRO A 238 -7.38 26.06 -20.42
N GLU A 239 -7.01 27.05 -21.27
CA GLU A 239 -7.76 28.28 -21.45
C GLU A 239 -9.24 28.05 -21.82
N SER A 240 -9.49 27.04 -22.65
CA SER A 240 -10.85 26.65 -23.04
C SER A 240 -11.74 26.29 -21.84
N LEU A 241 -11.17 25.64 -20.82
CA LEU A 241 -11.90 25.26 -19.61
C LEU A 241 -12.06 26.42 -18.64
N ARG A 242 -11.08 27.33 -18.57
CA ARG A 242 -11.09 28.48 -17.66
C ARG A 242 -12.35 29.32 -17.79
N LYS A 243 -12.84 29.53 -19.01
CA LYS A 243 -14.07 30.30 -19.27
C LYS A 243 -15.29 29.66 -18.58
N TYR A 244 -15.40 28.34 -18.62
CA TYR A 244 -16.51 27.62 -17.96
C TYR A 244 -16.40 27.72 -16.44
N LEU A 245 -15.19 27.61 -15.88
CA LEU A 245 -14.94 27.76 -14.44
C LEU A 245 -15.31 29.18 -13.95
N GLN A 246 -14.89 30.21 -14.68
CA GLN A 246 -15.25 31.60 -14.37
C GLN A 246 -16.75 31.84 -14.44
N ALA A 247 -17.42 31.32 -15.44
CA ALA A 247 -18.87 31.43 -15.58
C ALA A 247 -19.60 30.75 -14.40
N GLU A 248 -19.14 29.56 -13.98
CA GLU A 248 -19.73 28.85 -12.83
C GLU A 248 -19.50 29.59 -11.52
N VAL A 249 -18.30 30.14 -11.30
CA VAL A 249 -18.02 30.99 -10.14
C VAL A 249 -18.95 32.18 -10.08
N GLN A 250 -19.09 32.91 -11.19
CA GLN A 250 -19.98 34.08 -11.26
C GLN A 250 -21.45 33.70 -11.04
N ARG A 251 -21.89 32.57 -11.60
CA ARG A 251 -23.24 32.06 -11.37
C ARG A 251 -23.54 31.84 -9.90
N ARG A 252 -22.60 31.21 -9.15
CA ARG A 252 -22.78 30.92 -7.74
C ARG A 252 -22.70 32.15 -6.83
N ILE A 253 -21.85 33.12 -7.18
CA ILE A 253 -21.77 34.39 -6.44
C ILE A 253 -23.14 35.11 -6.57
N ARG A 254 -23.66 35.28 -7.78
CA ARG A 254 -24.98 35.91 -8.02
C ARG A 254 -26.13 35.16 -7.33
N ALA A 255 -26.10 33.84 -7.31
CA ALA A 255 -27.11 33.04 -6.61
C ALA A 255 -27.07 33.28 -5.10
N ARG A 256 -25.88 33.45 -4.52
CA ARG A 256 -25.68 33.71 -3.09
C ARG A 256 -26.16 35.13 -2.71
N GLU A 257 -25.88 36.11 -3.55
CA GLU A 257 -26.34 37.51 -3.37
C GLU A 257 -27.88 37.61 -3.41
N LYS A 258 -28.53 36.83 -4.27
CA LYS A 258 -30.00 36.80 -4.36
C LYS A 258 -30.66 36.04 -3.19
N SER A 259 -29.93 35.17 -2.51
CA SER A 259 -30.41 34.39 -1.36
C SER A 259 -30.08 35.04 -0.02
N ALA A 260 -29.30 36.11 0.01
CA ALA A 260 -29.07 36.91 1.22
C ALA A 260 -30.37 37.70 1.50
N PRO A 261 -30.99 37.58 2.72
CA PRO A 261 -32.13 38.39 3.08
C PRO A 261 -31.70 39.86 3.07
N GLY A 262 -32.45 40.71 2.40
CA GLY A 262 -32.24 42.14 2.39
C GLY A 262 -32.24 42.64 3.83
N GLU A 263 -31.19 43.28 4.25
CA GLU A 263 -31.19 44.12 5.46
C GLU A 263 -32.25 45.18 5.22
N ASP A 264 -33.43 45.01 5.85
CA ASP A 264 -34.42 46.06 5.96
C ASP A 264 -33.75 47.23 6.62
N THR A 265 -33.48 48.28 5.85
CA THR A 265 -33.18 49.61 6.33
C THR A 265 -34.44 50.13 7.01
N ALA A 266 -34.65 49.78 8.28
CA ALA A 266 -35.55 50.51 9.15
C ALA A 266 -34.95 51.89 9.38
N GLY A 267 -35.51 52.86 8.62
CA GLY A 267 -35.22 54.28 8.80
C GLY A 267 -35.57 54.71 10.21
N PRO A 268 -34.87 55.73 10.74
CA PRO A 268 -35.15 56.25 12.06
C PRO A 268 -36.49 57.00 12.04
N SER A 269 -37.46 56.47 12.79
CA SER A 269 -38.71 57.17 13.13
C SER A 269 -38.35 58.38 14.00
N ALA A 270 -38.54 59.55 13.44
CA ALA A 270 -38.51 60.81 14.17
C ALA A 270 -39.61 60.83 15.25
N ALA A 271 -39.24 60.84 16.48
CA ALA A 271 -40.13 61.19 17.56
C ALA A 271 -40.22 62.72 17.68
N SER A 272 -41.35 63.20 17.28
CA SER A 272 -41.80 64.58 17.56
C SER A 272 -42.08 64.72 19.05
N ASN A 273 -41.49 65.72 19.66
CA ASN A 273 -41.95 66.33 20.92
C ASN A 273 -43.35 66.86 20.74
N GLU A 274 -44.15 66.74 21.77
CA GLU A 274 -44.96 67.83 22.33
C GLU A 274 -45.57 67.41 23.66
N ASP A 275 -45.35 68.29 24.64
CA ASP A 275 -45.92 68.67 25.94
C ASP A 275 -45.53 67.85 27.18
#